data_05879b9d247f0915a4689fa40713b88b
#
_entry.id   05879b9d247f0915a4689fa40713b88b
#
_cell.length_a   1.000
_cell.length_b   1.000
_cell.length_c   1.000
_cell.angle_alpha   90.00
_cell.angle_beta   90.00
_cell.angle_gamma   90.00
#
_symmetry.space_group_name_H-M   'P 1'
#
loop_
_entity.id
_entity.type
_entity.pdbx_description
1 polymer ?
#
loop_
_entity_poly.entity_id
_entity_poly.type
_entity_poly.pdbx_seq_one_letter_code
_entity_poly.pdbx_strand_id
1 'polypeptide(L)'
;MAVQHYALRFGASSDAEYFVAMKLSAPEASTASGYSAKFLQFADKFCSPRGLQALPASLDTVCLYIGWQGAKGTVMGSSMGQYLSAINWFHTSIDLPPPVPTDSRGHFPKDVKDAIAGMSKLQNAAAADGGDRDRVYLPAVHVSDILDAALAAFPLLDYSDREAVTGFRNDVAAVFNYADFARSDSGAEMKESDIGLDSNGLLMFRIRKAKGRAALRSHLSFQWVPGVLTDVKKLLQFYLQLRRVLQCAEGGLLWRLPWERTKLTSSRFGAFKMNALTRRNIHAPGSFEFLPHSWRSGPASEAHAYGVPYDTICYSGGWGIGSSTPRTTYIDFSCPPSPAGFRFFGHLRPPTPSS
;
A
#
# COMPACT_ATOMS: atom_id res chain seq x y z
N MET A 1 29.09 14.33 1.30
CA MET A 1 28.57 15.71 1.22
C MET A 1 28.01 16.21 2.56
N ALA A 2 26.97 15.60 3.16
CA ALA A 2 26.43 16.07 4.45
C ALA A 2 27.47 16.08 5.56
N VAL A 3 28.27 15.01 5.73
CA VAL A 3 29.35 14.90 6.70
C VAL A 3 30.42 15.99 6.49
N GLN A 4 30.82 16.25 5.26
CA GLN A 4 31.77 17.30 4.93
C GLN A 4 31.25 18.70 5.29
N HIS A 5 29.95 18.97 5.07
CA HIS A 5 29.33 20.21 5.46
C HIS A 5 29.39 20.45 6.99
N TYR A 6 29.06 19.40 7.77
CA TYR A 6 29.14 19.50 9.23
C TYR A 6 30.57 19.50 9.77
N ALA A 7 31.48 18.74 9.15
CA ALA A 7 32.89 18.77 9.53
C ALA A 7 33.51 20.16 9.33
N LEU A 8 33.19 20.85 8.24
CA LEU A 8 33.60 22.24 8.00
C LEU A 8 32.98 23.22 9.01
N ARG A 9 31.74 22.96 9.47
CA ARG A 9 31.04 23.84 10.41
C ARG A 9 31.45 23.64 11.88
N PHE A 10 31.70 22.39 12.28
CA PHE A 10 31.90 22.00 13.67
C PHE A 10 33.31 21.47 14.01
N GLY A 11 34.18 21.35 13.02
CA GLY A 11 35.60 21.06 13.24
C GLY A 11 35.97 19.62 13.64
N ALA A 12 34.98 18.71 13.77
CA ALA A 12 35.22 17.31 14.15
C ALA A 12 34.48 16.36 13.21
N SER A 13 35.22 15.51 12.51
CA SER A 13 34.56 14.62 11.48
C SER A 13 33.72 13.50 12.10
N SER A 14 34.17 12.90 13.23
CA SER A 14 33.45 11.83 13.92
C SER A 14 32.12 12.29 14.51
N ASP A 15 32.09 13.47 15.12
CA ASP A 15 30.89 14.02 15.74
C ASP A 15 29.90 14.50 14.66
N ALA A 16 30.40 15.04 13.55
CA ALA A 16 29.62 15.41 12.40
C ALA A 16 28.98 14.18 11.75
N GLU A 17 29.72 13.06 11.62
CA GLU A 17 29.19 11.79 11.11
C GLU A 17 28.07 11.26 11.99
N TYR A 18 28.27 11.23 13.30
CA TYR A 18 27.29 10.77 14.27
C TYR A 18 26.04 11.64 14.27
N PHE A 19 26.21 12.98 14.25
CA PHE A 19 25.09 13.92 14.20
C PHE A 19 24.26 13.79 12.93
N VAL A 20 24.92 13.64 11.75
CA VAL A 20 24.23 13.36 10.50
C VAL A 20 23.51 12.03 10.56
N ALA A 21 24.13 10.98 11.10
CA ALA A 21 23.50 9.67 11.26
C ALA A 21 22.26 9.74 12.17
N MET A 22 22.33 10.48 13.28
CA MET A 22 21.18 10.71 14.16
C MET A 22 20.04 11.44 13.45
N LYS A 23 20.33 12.53 12.72
CA LYS A 23 19.30 13.27 11.96
C LYS A 23 18.69 12.44 10.85
N LEU A 24 19.49 11.62 10.16
CA LEU A 24 19.02 10.73 9.11
C LEU A 24 18.23 9.52 9.63
N SER A 25 18.40 9.16 10.92
CA SER A 25 17.64 8.08 11.56
C SER A 25 16.32 8.55 12.22
N ALA A 26 16.10 9.86 12.33
CA ALA A 26 14.90 10.42 12.97
C ALA A 26 13.56 10.05 12.28
N PRO A 27 13.44 9.97 10.93
CA PRO A 27 12.26 9.41 10.30
C PRO A 27 12.23 7.88 10.40
N GLU A 28 11.03 7.29 10.25
CA GLU A 28 10.94 5.83 10.11
C GLU A 28 11.90 5.32 9.03
N ALA A 29 12.59 4.20 9.28
CA ALA A 29 13.64 3.64 8.41
C ALA A 29 13.19 3.48 6.94
N SER A 30 11.92 3.16 6.70
CA SER A 30 11.33 3.07 5.36
C SER A 30 11.25 4.42 4.64
N THR A 31 10.95 5.50 5.37
CA THR A 31 10.88 6.86 4.84
C THR A 31 12.28 7.38 4.53
N ALA A 32 13.24 7.18 5.45
CA ALA A 32 14.63 7.55 5.25
C ALA A 32 15.25 6.86 4.03
N SER A 33 15.04 5.55 3.88
CA SER A 33 15.51 4.78 2.72
C SER A 33 14.87 5.29 1.41
N GLY A 34 13.55 5.54 1.42
CA GLY A 34 12.85 6.07 0.25
C GLY A 34 13.31 7.48 -0.14
N TYR A 35 13.59 8.34 0.83
CA TYR A 35 14.12 9.69 0.58
C TYR A 35 15.57 9.64 0.09
N SER A 36 16.40 8.76 0.64
CA SER A 36 17.78 8.59 0.18
C SER A 36 17.85 8.21 -1.28
N ALA A 37 17.07 7.22 -1.73
CA ALA A 37 17.02 6.80 -3.12
C ALA A 37 16.61 7.95 -4.07
N LYS A 38 15.59 8.73 -3.69
CA LYS A 38 15.11 9.87 -4.49
C LYS A 38 16.11 11.01 -4.53
N PHE A 39 16.77 11.30 -3.40
CA PHE A 39 17.81 12.32 -3.34
C PHE A 39 19.06 11.93 -4.15
N LEU A 40 19.50 10.67 -4.09
CA LEU A 40 20.60 10.17 -4.91
C LEU A 40 20.27 10.26 -6.41
N GLN A 41 19.02 10.01 -6.79
CA GLN A 41 18.60 10.23 -8.18
C GLN A 41 18.74 11.70 -8.60
N PHE A 42 18.38 12.65 -7.74
CA PHE A 42 18.58 14.07 -7.98
C PHE A 42 20.07 14.43 -8.02
N ALA A 43 20.85 14.01 -7.05
CA ALA A 43 22.26 14.39 -6.93
C ALA A 43 23.13 13.75 -8.01
N ASP A 44 23.05 12.41 -8.16
CA ASP A 44 24.00 11.67 -9.00
C ASP A 44 23.56 11.58 -10.46
N LYS A 45 22.22 11.47 -10.71
CA LYS A 45 21.73 11.27 -12.07
C LYS A 45 21.34 12.57 -12.79
N PHE A 46 21.06 13.63 -12.01
CA PHE A 46 20.68 14.92 -12.60
C PHE A 46 21.74 16.00 -12.37
N CYS A 47 22.12 16.31 -11.11
CA CYS A 47 23.01 17.43 -10.82
C CYS A 47 24.44 17.14 -11.26
N SER A 48 25.02 16.01 -10.86
CA SER A 48 26.44 15.69 -11.11
C SER A 48 26.80 15.73 -12.62
N PRO A 49 26.05 15.10 -13.53
CA PRO A 49 26.39 15.15 -14.96
C PRO A 49 26.26 16.55 -15.60
N ARG A 50 25.62 17.50 -14.93
CA ARG A 50 25.39 18.87 -15.40
C ARG A 50 26.26 19.91 -14.70
N GLY A 51 27.16 19.47 -13.80
CA GLY A 51 27.96 20.37 -12.98
C GLY A 51 27.11 21.21 -12.02
N LEU A 52 25.87 20.80 -11.71
CA LEU A 52 24.97 21.50 -10.79
C LEU A 52 25.21 21.05 -9.35
N GLN A 53 25.04 21.98 -8.42
CA GLN A 53 25.18 21.68 -7.00
C GLN A 53 23.87 21.11 -6.45
N ALA A 54 23.96 19.91 -5.84
CA ALA A 54 22.81 19.25 -5.22
C ALA A 54 22.59 19.71 -3.76
N LEU A 55 23.64 20.17 -3.05
CA LEU A 55 23.61 20.69 -1.68
C LEU A 55 24.61 21.84 -1.52
N PRO A 56 24.15 23.07 -1.28
CA PRO A 56 22.76 23.51 -1.38
C PRO A 56 22.29 23.55 -2.83
N ALA A 57 21.07 23.11 -3.08
CA ALA A 57 20.42 23.31 -4.37
C ALA A 57 19.66 24.64 -4.38
N SER A 58 19.55 25.27 -5.53
CA SER A 58 18.65 26.40 -5.75
C SER A 58 17.26 25.93 -6.18
N LEU A 59 16.26 26.81 -6.05
CA LEU A 59 14.93 26.57 -6.61
C LEU A 59 14.99 26.30 -8.11
N ASP A 60 15.81 27.05 -8.85
CA ASP A 60 15.98 26.88 -10.28
C ASP A 60 16.52 25.48 -10.64
N THR A 61 17.50 25.00 -9.86
CA THR A 61 18.02 23.62 -10.03
C THR A 61 16.92 22.58 -9.84
N VAL A 62 16.02 22.79 -8.87
CA VAL A 62 14.89 21.89 -8.65
C VAL A 62 13.85 22.00 -9.75
N CYS A 63 13.56 23.19 -10.27
CA CYS A 63 12.68 23.40 -11.41
C CYS A 63 13.20 22.69 -12.67
N LEU A 64 14.51 22.80 -12.96
CA LEU A 64 15.16 22.07 -14.04
C LEU A 64 15.04 20.55 -13.85
N TYR A 65 15.13 20.07 -12.59
CA TYR A 65 14.94 18.65 -12.28
C TYR A 65 13.52 18.17 -12.58
N ILE A 66 12.50 18.96 -12.25
CA ILE A 66 11.10 18.66 -12.59
C ILE A 66 10.95 18.53 -14.11
N GLY A 67 11.49 19.48 -14.87
CA GLY A 67 11.48 19.45 -16.34
C GLY A 67 12.17 18.22 -16.91
N TRP A 68 13.35 17.87 -16.36
CA TRP A 68 14.10 16.68 -16.77
C TRP A 68 13.34 15.38 -16.48
N GLN A 69 12.70 15.25 -15.33
CA GLN A 69 11.87 14.10 -15.01
C GLN A 69 10.65 13.99 -15.91
N GLY A 70 10.05 15.13 -16.24
CA GLY A 70 8.94 15.20 -17.19
C GLY A 70 9.33 14.71 -18.58
N ALA A 71 10.44 15.19 -19.10
CA ALA A 71 10.97 14.78 -20.41
C ALA A 71 11.40 13.30 -20.44
N LYS A 72 11.94 12.78 -19.34
CA LYS A 72 12.35 11.38 -19.23
C LYS A 72 11.17 10.40 -19.09
N GLY A 73 10.03 10.86 -18.59
CA GLY A 73 8.83 10.03 -18.40
C GLY A 73 8.94 8.93 -17.35
N THR A 74 10.05 8.87 -16.57
CA THR A 74 10.28 7.78 -15.58
C THR A 74 9.63 8.03 -14.22
N VAL A 75 9.28 9.27 -13.94
CA VAL A 75 8.59 9.67 -12.71
C VAL A 75 7.26 10.32 -13.09
N MET A 76 6.18 9.79 -12.54
CA MET A 76 4.86 10.38 -12.73
C MET A 76 4.74 11.70 -11.97
N GLY A 77 4.05 12.69 -12.54
CA GLY A 77 3.81 13.98 -11.90
C GLY A 77 3.19 13.84 -10.51
N SER A 78 2.27 12.87 -10.33
CA SER A 78 1.67 12.54 -9.02
C SER A 78 2.69 12.09 -7.96
N SER A 79 3.85 11.61 -8.36
CA SER A 79 4.94 11.16 -7.49
C SER A 79 5.99 12.25 -7.22
N MET A 80 6.03 13.32 -8.04
CA MET A 80 7.06 14.36 -7.99
C MET A 80 7.13 15.04 -6.62
N GLY A 81 5.99 15.24 -5.95
CA GLY A 81 5.93 15.81 -4.60
C GLY A 81 6.79 15.04 -3.58
N GLN A 82 6.91 13.71 -3.73
CA GLN A 82 7.76 12.89 -2.85
C GLN A 82 9.26 13.14 -3.11
N TYR A 83 9.64 13.42 -4.36
CA TYR A 83 11.03 13.76 -4.72
C TYR A 83 11.42 15.13 -4.14
N LEU A 84 10.52 16.10 -4.27
CA LEU A 84 10.74 17.44 -3.70
C LEU A 84 10.81 17.39 -2.17
N SER A 85 9.96 16.59 -1.54
CA SER A 85 10.02 16.35 -0.08
C SER A 85 11.35 15.72 0.32
N ALA A 86 11.88 14.78 -0.46
CA ALA A 86 13.19 14.18 -0.21
C ALA A 86 14.33 15.19 -0.33
N ILE A 87 14.31 16.04 -1.37
CA ILE A 87 15.32 17.09 -1.56
C ILE A 87 15.27 18.09 -0.41
N ASN A 88 14.08 18.58 -0.03
CA ASN A 88 13.90 19.48 1.11
C ASN A 88 14.36 18.84 2.42
N TRP A 89 14.02 17.56 2.64
CA TRP A 89 14.41 16.85 3.84
C TRP A 89 15.94 16.74 3.99
N PHE A 90 16.67 16.45 2.91
CA PHE A 90 18.13 16.41 2.95
C PHE A 90 18.74 17.78 3.27
N HIS A 91 18.18 18.88 2.73
CA HIS A 91 18.64 20.23 3.07
C HIS A 91 18.40 20.53 4.56
N THR A 92 17.18 20.35 5.02
CA THR A 92 16.83 20.64 6.42
C THR A 92 17.54 19.73 7.42
N SER A 93 17.86 18.49 7.03
CA SER A 93 18.64 17.57 7.87
C SER A 93 20.08 18.03 8.13
N ILE A 94 20.61 18.93 7.31
CA ILE A 94 21.94 19.52 7.46
C ILE A 94 21.89 21.05 7.69
N ASP A 95 20.77 21.53 8.21
CA ASP A 95 20.52 22.92 8.57
C ASP A 95 20.66 23.92 7.40
N LEU A 96 20.44 23.45 6.18
CA LEU A 96 20.28 24.30 5.01
C LEU A 96 18.80 24.66 4.78
N PRO A 97 18.51 25.85 4.26
CA PRO A 97 17.13 26.19 3.89
C PRO A 97 16.63 25.23 2.80
N PRO A 98 15.36 24.80 2.86
CA PRO A 98 14.81 23.96 1.83
C PRO A 98 14.79 24.73 0.49
N PRO A 99 15.26 24.15 -0.62
CA PRO A 99 15.29 24.84 -1.93
C PRO A 99 13.87 25.08 -2.49
N VAL A 100 12.88 24.31 -2.06
CA VAL A 100 11.48 24.52 -2.38
C VAL A 100 10.73 24.80 -1.08
N PRO A 101 10.59 26.06 -0.66
CA PRO A 101 9.90 26.39 0.57
C PRO A 101 8.44 25.92 0.52
N THR A 102 7.92 25.50 1.64
CA THR A 102 6.51 25.16 1.78
C THR A 102 5.81 26.18 2.69
N ASP A 103 4.51 26.39 2.46
CA ASP A 103 3.69 27.19 3.37
C ASP A 103 3.47 26.48 4.73
N SER A 104 2.80 27.14 5.67
CA SER A 104 2.50 26.59 7.00
C SER A 104 1.65 25.30 6.96
N ARG A 105 1.01 25.00 5.83
CA ARG A 105 0.24 23.78 5.58
C ARG A 105 1.05 22.71 4.83
N GLY A 106 2.34 22.96 4.55
CA GLY A 106 3.22 22.05 3.82
C GLY A 106 3.01 22.06 2.29
N HIS A 107 2.38 23.08 1.73
CA HIS A 107 2.18 23.17 0.29
C HIS A 107 3.35 23.87 -0.40
N PHE A 108 3.77 23.34 -1.54
CA PHE A 108 4.75 23.97 -2.42
C PHE A 108 4.24 25.28 -3.05
N PRO A 109 5.13 26.18 -3.46
CA PRO A 109 4.80 27.40 -4.22
C PRO A 109 3.93 27.09 -5.43
N LYS A 110 3.16 28.10 -5.86
CA LYS A 110 2.22 27.93 -6.98
C LYS A 110 2.93 27.46 -8.26
N ASP A 111 4.06 28.08 -8.61
CA ASP A 111 4.80 27.76 -9.85
C ASP A 111 5.28 26.31 -9.87
N VAL A 112 5.72 25.78 -8.73
CA VAL A 112 6.11 24.37 -8.58
C VAL A 112 4.90 23.44 -8.73
N LYS A 113 3.76 23.81 -8.12
CA LYS A 113 2.49 23.06 -8.29
C LYS A 113 2.02 23.04 -9.74
N ASP A 114 2.09 24.19 -10.40
CA ASP A 114 1.69 24.33 -11.79
C ASP A 114 2.61 23.51 -12.73
N ALA A 115 3.92 23.49 -12.47
CA ALA A 115 4.87 22.65 -13.19
C ALA A 115 4.58 21.15 -13.03
N ILE A 116 4.29 20.70 -11.79
CA ILE A 116 3.92 19.31 -11.51
C ILE A 116 2.59 18.95 -12.19
N ALA A 117 1.61 19.85 -12.14
CA ALA A 117 0.32 19.65 -12.79
C ALA A 117 0.46 19.61 -14.33
N GLY A 118 1.30 20.48 -14.89
CA GLY A 118 1.67 20.47 -16.31
C GLY A 118 2.34 19.16 -16.72
N MET A 119 3.33 18.69 -15.96
CA MET A 119 3.98 17.41 -16.15
C MET A 119 2.95 16.25 -16.14
N SER A 120 2.01 16.24 -15.19
CA SER A 120 0.97 15.22 -15.13
C SER A 120 0.04 15.27 -16.35
N LYS A 121 -0.34 16.46 -16.81
CA LYS A 121 -1.17 16.63 -18.01
C LYS A 121 -0.47 16.10 -19.27
N LEU A 122 0.81 16.45 -19.45
CA LEU A 122 1.60 15.98 -20.60
C LEU A 122 1.79 14.47 -20.60
N GLN A 123 2.03 13.87 -19.42
CA GLN A 123 2.15 12.44 -19.27
C GLN A 123 0.82 11.72 -19.52
N ASN A 124 -0.29 12.27 -19.04
CA ASN A 124 -1.62 11.72 -19.30
C ASN A 124 -1.99 11.85 -20.79
N ALA A 125 -1.65 12.97 -21.46
CA ALA A 125 -1.87 13.12 -22.89
C ALA A 125 -1.05 12.09 -23.70
N ALA A 126 0.23 11.90 -23.35
CA ALA A 126 1.07 10.88 -23.98
C ALA A 126 0.59 9.44 -23.68
N ALA A 127 -0.02 9.21 -22.52
CA ALA A 127 -0.62 7.93 -22.17
C ALA A 127 -1.95 7.71 -22.91
N ALA A 128 -2.73 8.76 -23.15
CA ALA A 128 -3.97 8.66 -23.95
C ALA A 128 -3.69 8.29 -25.42
N ASP A 129 -2.58 8.75 -25.99
CA ASP A 129 -2.11 8.31 -27.32
C ASP A 129 -1.57 6.86 -27.31
N GLY A 130 -1.12 6.37 -26.16
CA GLY A 130 -0.57 5.01 -25.94
C GLY A 130 -1.53 3.99 -25.33
N GLY A 131 -2.81 4.34 -25.18
CA GLY A 131 -3.81 3.57 -24.44
C GLY A 131 -3.75 3.90 -22.95
N ASP A 132 -4.87 4.39 -22.44
CA ASP A 132 -5.05 4.72 -21.03
C ASP A 132 -4.66 3.50 -20.19
N ARG A 133 -3.69 3.65 -19.28
CA ARG A 133 -3.47 2.65 -18.22
C ARG A 133 -4.59 2.82 -17.21
N ASP A 134 -5.80 2.49 -17.64
CA ASP A 134 -6.95 2.46 -16.77
C ASP A 134 -6.61 1.57 -15.58
N ARG A 135 -6.74 2.14 -14.40
CA ARG A 135 -6.55 1.40 -13.15
C ARG A 135 -7.64 0.34 -13.06
N VAL A 136 -7.31 -0.86 -13.46
CA VAL A 136 -8.26 -1.96 -13.37
C VAL A 136 -8.43 -2.34 -11.91
N TYR A 137 -9.64 -2.20 -11.39
CA TYR A 137 -10.01 -2.77 -10.10
C TYR A 137 -10.10 -4.30 -10.24
N LEU A 138 -9.81 -5.02 -9.15
CA LEU A 138 -9.97 -6.48 -9.15
C LEU A 138 -11.42 -6.83 -8.82
N PRO A 139 -12.20 -7.41 -9.75
CA PRO A 139 -13.58 -7.81 -9.50
C PRO A 139 -13.70 -8.87 -8.41
N ALA A 140 -14.75 -8.79 -7.60
CA ALA A 140 -15.03 -9.73 -6.52
C ALA A 140 -15.20 -11.18 -7.02
N VAL A 141 -15.66 -11.38 -8.26
CA VAL A 141 -15.82 -12.72 -8.86
C VAL A 141 -14.51 -13.50 -8.85
N HIS A 142 -13.39 -12.87 -9.21
CA HIS A 142 -12.08 -13.55 -9.21
C HIS A 142 -11.63 -13.95 -7.81
N VAL A 143 -11.93 -13.12 -6.82
CA VAL A 143 -11.58 -13.43 -5.41
C VAL A 143 -12.53 -14.49 -4.85
N SER A 144 -13.78 -14.52 -5.29
CA SER A 144 -14.72 -15.59 -4.98
C SER A 144 -14.24 -16.94 -5.54
N ASP A 145 -13.71 -16.96 -6.77
CA ASP A 145 -13.14 -18.18 -7.37
C ASP A 145 -11.91 -18.66 -6.59
N ILE A 146 -11.07 -17.73 -6.10
CA ILE A 146 -9.93 -18.07 -5.22
C ILE A 146 -10.43 -18.67 -3.90
N LEU A 147 -11.45 -18.08 -3.30
CA LEU A 147 -12.07 -18.55 -2.05
C LEU A 147 -12.62 -19.97 -2.20
N ASP A 148 -13.41 -20.21 -3.23
CA ASP A 148 -14.05 -21.50 -3.45
C ASP A 148 -13.02 -22.61 -3.74
N ALA A 149 -12.02 -22.30 -4.56
CA ALA A 149 -10.95 -23.23 -4.84
C ALA A 149 -10.08 -23.53 -3.60
N ALA A 150 -9.82 -22.53 -2.74
CA ALA A 150 -9.07 -22.74 -1.51
C ALA A 150 -9.87 -23.58 -0.49
N LEU A 151 -11.17 -23.34 -0.36
CA LEU A 151 -12.05 -24.15 0.49
C LEU A 151 -12.10 -25.61 0.04
N ALA A 152 -12.16 -25.85 -1.27
CA ALA A 152 -12.17 -27.19 -1.85
C ALA A 152 -10.81 -27.89 -1.72
N ALA A 153 -9.71 -27.14 -1.81
CA ALA A 153 -8.35 -27.70 -1.75
C ALA A 153 -7.94 -28.13 -0.33
N PHE A 154 -8.42 -27.47 0.73
CA PHE A 154 -7.95 -27.71 2.08
C PHE A 154 -8.09 -29.18 2.56
N PRO A 155 -9.23 -29.88 2.36
CA PRO A 155 -9.37 -31.29 2.78
C PRO A 155 -8.41 -32.24 2.07
N LEU A 156 -7.87 -31.87 0.93
CA LEU A 156 -6.97 -32.64 0.08
C LEU A 156 -5.51 -32.19 0.20
N LEU A 157 -5.22 -31.19 1.06
CA LEU A 157 -3.92 -30.58 1.18
C LEU A 157 -2.91 -31.55 1.83
N ASP A 158 -1.88 -31.89 1.10
CA ASP A 158 -0.71 -32.57 1.66
C ASP A 158 0.18 -31.57 2.41
N TYR A 159 0.21 -31.70 3.74
CA TYR A 159 0.97 -30.80 4.61
C TYR A 159 2.49 -30.97 4.47
N SER A 160 2.95 -32.05 3.86
CA SER A 160 4.37 -32.28 3.55
C SER A 160 4.81 -31.57 2.27
N ASP A 161 3.86 -31.26 1.38
CA ASP A 161 4.11 -30.50 0.16
C ASP A 161 4.17 -28.99 0.46
N ARG A 162 5.41 -28.49 0.57
CA ARG A 162 5.66 -27.07 0.86
C ARG A 162 5.11 -26.12 -0.20
N GLU A 163 5.06 -26.53 -1.45
CA GLU A 163 4.55 -25.71 -2.54
C GLU A 163 3.03 -25.61 -2.45
N ALA A 164 2.32 -26.71 -2.26
CA ALA A 164 0.89 -26.75 -2.07
C ALA A 164 0.47 -25.91 -0.84
N VAL A 165 1.17 -26.10 0.30
CA VAL A 165 0.93 -25.32 1.54
C VAL A 165 1.18 -23.84 1.33
N THR A 166 2.27 -23.47 0.64
CA THR A 166 2.58 -22.07 0.32
C THR A 166 1.52 -21.45 -0.58
N GLY A 167 1.07 -22.22 -1.57
CA GLY A 167 0.00 -21.82 -2.45
C GLY A 167 -1.33 -21.58 -1.71
N PHE A 168 -1.72 -22.51 -0.85
CA PHE A 168 -2.91 -22.36 -0.02
C PHE A 168 -2.82 -21.12 0.89
N ARG A 169 -1.68 -20.89 1.57
CA ARG A 169 -1.45 -19.69 2.36
C ARG A 169 -1.62 -18.40 1.53
N ASN A 170 -1.11 -18.40 0.30
CA ASN A 170 -1.22 -17.23 -0.58
C ASN A 170 -2.68 -16.94 -0.93
N ASP A 171 -3.47 -17.97 -1.18
CA ASP A 171 -4.90 -17.85 -1.44
C ASP A 171 -5.65 -17.27 -0.25
N VAL A 172 -5.41 -17.82 0.94
CA VAL A 172 -6.03 -17.31 2.18
C VAL A 172 -5.67 -15.86 2.41
N ALA A 173 -4.39 -15.52 2.28
CA ALA A 173 -3.91 -14.14 2.47
C ALA A 173 -4.52 -13.17 1.44
N ALA A 174 -4.71 -13.62 0.21
CA ALA A 174 -5.32 -12.83 -0.86
C ALA A 174 -6.80 -12.56 -0.58
N VAL A 175 -7.59 -13.60 -0.32
CA VAL A 175 -9.03 -13.49 0.01
C VAL A 175 -9.23 -12.59 1.23
N PHE A 176 -8.44 -12.83 2.28
CA PHE A 176 -8.51 -12.08 3.49
C PHE A 176 -8.18 -10.58 3.30
N ASN A 177 -7.10 -10.28 2.58
CA ASN A 177 -6.71 -8.91 2.28
C ASN A 177 -7.76 -8.16 1.44
N TYR A 178 -8.46 -8.86 0.55
CA TYR A 178 -9.57 -8.30 -0.22
C TYR A 178 -10.77 -7.99 0.68
N ALA A 179 -11.20 -8.95 1.47
CA ALA A 179 -12.34 -8.78 2.38
C ALA A 179 -12.13 -7.65 3.40
N ASP A 180 -10.87 -7.43 3.81
CA ASP A 180 -10.44 -6.44 4.80
C ASP A 180 -10.07 -5.08 4.20
N PHE A 181 -10.13 -4.86 2.90
CA PHE A 181 -9.63 -3.64 2.25
C PHE A 181 -8.17 -3.30 2.64
N ALA A 182 -7.41 -4.25 3.18
CA ALA A 182 -6.15 -3.97 3.84
C ALA A 182 -5.05 -3.51 2.85
N ARG A 183 -4.15 -2.70 3.36
CA ARG A 183 -2.88 -2.43 2.66
C ARG A 183 -1.94 -3.62 2.81
N SER A 184 -1.06 -3.80 1.83
CA SER A 184 -0.07 -4.90 1.90
C SER A 184 0.89 -4.78 3.09
N ASP A 185 1.19 -3.57 3.56
CA ASP A 185 2.00 -3.36 4.76
C ASP A 185 1.27 -3.77 6.03
N SER A 186 -0.03 -3.48 6.12
CA SER A 186 -0.86 -3.92 7.26
C SER A 186 -0.98 -5.45 7.31
N GLY A 187 -1.24 -6.09 6.16
CA GLY A 187 -1.31 -7.53 6.05
C GLY A 187 0.02 -8.21 6.41
N ALA A 188 1.15 -7.67 5.94
CA ALA A 188 2.46 -8.24 6.19
C ALA A 188 2.85 -8.29 7.69
N GLU A 189 2.37 -7.34 8.49
CA GLU A 189 2.70 -7.23 9.92
C GLU A 189 1.67 -7.89 10.85
N MET A 190 0.59 -8.46 10.29
CA MET A 190 -0.46 -9.11 11.06
C MET A 190 0.07 -10.35 11.80
N LYS A 191 -0.33 -10.50 13.06
CA LYS A 191 -0.05 -11.66 13.90
C LYS A 191 -1.32 -12.47 14.13
N GLU A 192 -1.15 -13.74 14.51
CA GLU A 192 -2.28 -14.58 14.87
C GLU A 192 -3.08 -13.99 16.05
N SER A 193 -2.39 -13.40 17.03
CA SER A 193 -3.00 -12.70 18.17
C SER A 193 -3.77 -11.42 17.82
N ASP A 194 -3.72 -10.98 16.56
CA ASP A 194 -4.51 -9.84 16.08
C ASP A 194 -5.90 -10.25 15.60
N ILE A 195 -6.16 -11.55 15.55
CA ILE A 195 -7.44 -12.12 15.17
C ILE A 195 -8.18 -12.50 16.44
N GLY A 196 -9.41 -12.06 16.58
CA GLY A 196 -10.26 -12.38 17.70
C GLY A 196 -11.73 -12.36 17.34
N LEU A 197 -12.56 -12.76 18.28
CA LEU A 197 -13.99 -12.56 18.21
C LEU A 197 -14.36 -11.51 19.26
N ASP A 198 -15.27 -10.61 18.91
CA ASP A 198 -15.86 -9.70 19.91
C ASP A 198 -16.92 -10.44 20.76
N SER A 199 -17.55 -9.72 21.71
CA SER A 199 -18.60 -10.24 22.59
C SER A 199 -19.83 -10.77 21.82
N ASN A 200 -20.02 -10.37 20.57
CA ASN A 200 -21.12 -10.79 19.69
C ASN A 200 -20.71 -11.91 18.72
N GLY A 201 -19.49 -12.44 18.85
CA GLY A 201 -18.94 -13.45 17.95
C GLY A 201 -18.51 -12.89 16.59
N LEU A 202 -18.35 -11.58 16.47
CA LEU A 202 -17.86 -10.93 15.27
C LEU A 202 -16.36 -11.12 15.15
N LEU A 203 -15.89 -11.44 13.95
CA LEU A 203 -14.46 -11.58 13.68
C LEU A 203 -13.81 -10.19 13.69
N MET A 204 -12.86 -10.00 14.58
CA MET A 204 -12.14 -8.75 14.78
C MET A 204 -10.68 -8.88 14.34
N PHE A 205 -10.17 -7.84 13.67
CA PHE A 205 -8.77 -7.75 13.31
C PHE A 205 -8.14 -6.50 13.89
N ARG A 206 -6.94 -6.66 14.42
CA ARG A 206 -6.13 -5.55 14.89
C ARG A 206 -5.12 -5.17 13.82
N ILE A 207 -5.28 -4.00 13.21
CA ILE A 207 -4.29 -3.45 12.28
C ILE A 207 -3.18 -2.77 13.08
N ARG A 208 -1.95 -3.35 13.06
CA ARG A 208 -0.80 -2.85 13.82
C ARG A 208 -0.19 -1.60 13.22
N LYS A 209 -0.26 -1.43 11.90
CA LYS A 209 0.36 -0.31 11.19
C LYS A 209 -0.67 0.41 10.33
N ALA A 210 -1.07 1.59 10.77
CA ALA A 210 -1.87 2.51 9.98
C ALA A 210 -1.03 3.72 9.60
N LYS A 211 -0.98 4.08 8.33
CA LYS A 211 -0.23 5.26 7.84
C LYS A 211 -0.71 6.52 8.57
N GLY A 212 0.22 7.22 9.23
CA GLY A 212 -0.04 8.50 9.90
C GLY A 212 -0.68 8.42 11.30
N ARG A 213 -0.77 7.24 11.95
CA ARG A 213 -1.25 7.12 13.33
C ARG A 213 -0.49 6.04 14.07
N ALA A 214 0.08 6.41 15.21
CA ALA A 214 0.79 5.50 16.13
C ALA A 214 -0.14 4.56 16.91
N ALA A 215 -1.47 4.70 16.81
CA ALA A 215 -2.42 3.94 17.61
C ALA A 215 -2.92 2.71 16.86
N LEU A 216 -2.85 1.57 17.54
CA LEU A 216 -3.55 0.34 17.20
C LEU A 216 -5.04 0.64 16.99
N ARG A 217 -5.53 0.45 15.78
CA ARG A 217 -6.96 0.50 15.50
C ARG A 217 -7.49 -0.92 15.48
N SER A 218 -8.48 -1.19 16.33
CA SER A 218 -9.36 -2.33 16.13
C SER A 218 -10.19 -2.02 14.89
N HIS A 219 -9.96 -2.72 13.81
CA HIS A 219 -10.78 -2.63 12.62
C HIS A 219 -11.37 -3.99 12.34
N LEU A 220 -12.60 -3.94 11.96
CA LEU A 220 -13.45 -4.96 11.39
C LEU A 220 -14.16 -5.83 12.41
N SER A 221 -15.33 -5.38 12.74
CA SER A 221 -16.39 -6.33 12.99
C SER A 221 -16.95 -6.77 11.63
N PHE A 222 -16.61 -7.96 11.18
CA PHE A 222 -17.44 -8.62 10.20
C PHE A 222 -18.70 -9.05 10.94
N GLN A 223 -19.76 -8.27 10.84
CA GLN A 223 -21.04 -8.70 11.37
C GLN A 223 -21.44 -9.98 10.65
N TRP A 224 -21.65 -11.03 11.41
CA TRP A 224 -22.16 -12.28 10.92
C TRP A 224 -23.62 -12.11 10.51
N VAL A 225 -23.83 -11.85 9.24
CA VAL A 225 -25.11 -12.21 8.66
C VAL A 225 -25.01 -13.72 8.41
N PRO A 226 -25.88 -14.56 9.01
CA PRO A 226 -25.85 -15.98 8.76
C PRO A 226 -25.86 -16.23 7.25
N GLY A 227 -24.85 -16.93 6.75
CA GLY A 227 -24.73 -17.37 5.37
C GLY A 227 -23.68 -16.67 4.50
N VAL A 228 -23.34 -15.42 4.71
CA VAL A 228 -22.54 -14.65 3.70
C VAL A 228 -21.04 -14.64 3.95
N LEU A 229 -20.58 -14.57 5.20
CA LEU A 229 -19.13 -14.60 5.55
C LEU A 229 -18.68 -15.92 6.18
N THR A 230 -19.55 -16.93 6.19
CA THR A 230 -19.24 -18.26 6.67
C THR A 230 -18.00 -18.83 6.00
N ASP A 231 -17.86 -18.58 4.70
CA ASP A 231 -16.79 -19.14 3.87
C ASP A 231 -15.43 -18.48 4.14
N VAL A 232 -15.35 -17.15 4.27
CA VAL A 232 -14.09 -16.45 4.59
C VAL A 232 -13.60 -16.83 5.99
N LYS A 233 -14.53 -16.95 6.97
CA LYS A 233 -14.18 -17.45 8.30
C LYS A 233 -13.75 -18.90 8.25
N LYS A 234 -14.48 -19.77 7.56
CA LYS A 234 -14.14 -21.18 7.40
C LYS A 234 -12.74 -21.31 6.79
N LEU A 235 -12.44 -20.53 5.75
CA LEU A 235 -11.12 -20.51 5.13
C LEU A 235 -10.03 -20.08 6.14
N LEU A 236 -10.30 -19.04 6.95
CA LEU A 236 -9.37 -18.60 7.99
C LEU A 236 -9.20 -19.67 9.08
N GLN A 237 -10.27 -20.33 9.50
CA GLN A 237 -10.21 -21.43 10.47
C GLN A 237 -9.34 -22.58 9.94
N PHE A 238 -9.49 -22.95 8.67
CA PHE A 238 -8.64 -23.94 8.01
C PHE A 238 -7.16 -23.53 8.02
N TYR A 239 -6.89 -22.26 7.74
CA TYR A 239 -5.53 -21.76 7.78
C TYR A 239 -4.93 -21.76 9.19
N LEU A 240 -5.69 -21.39 10.22
CA LEU A 240 -5.25 -21.46 11.60
C LEU A 240 -5.02 -22.92 12.06
N GLN A 241 -5.84 -23.84 11.59
CA GLN A 241 -5.61 -25.29 11.80
C GLN A 241 -4.32 -25.74 11.15
N LEU A 242 -4.08 -25.38 9.87
CA LEU A 242 -2.83 -25.65 9.16
C LEU A 242 -1.61 -25.12 9.93
N ARG A 243 -1.66 -23.88 10.42
CA ARG A 243 -0.58 -23.29 11.22
C ARG A 243 -0.25 -24.10 12.47
N ARG A 244 -1.28 -24.62 13.16
CA ARG A 244 -1.08 -25.50 14.33
C ARG A 244 -0.40 -26.82 13.95
N VAL A 245 -0.85 -27.47 12.88
CA VAL A 245 -0.24 -28.69 12.36
C VAL A 245 1.22 -28.47 11.97
N LEU A 246 1.52 -27.33 11.35
CA LEU A 246 2.88 -26.95 10.95
C LEU A 246 3.74 -26.42 12.12
N GLN A 247 3.20 -26.38 13.33
CA GLN A 247 3.87 -25.85 14.53
C GLN A 247 4.45 -24.43 14.30
N CYS A 248 3.69 -23.55 13.63
CA CYS A 248 4.08 -22.16 13.49
C CYS A 248 4.22 -21.51 14.87
N ALA A 249 5.24 -20.65 15.02
CA ALA A 249 5.50 -19.98 16.29
C ALA A 249 4.29 -19.19 16.79
N GLU A 250 3.89 -19.42 18.04
CA GLU A 250 2.87 -18.62 18.72
C GLU A 250 3.29 -17.15 18.78
N GLY A 251 2.35 -16.26 18.49
CA GLY A 251 2.63 -14.81 18.43
C GLY A 251 3.47 -14.35 17.23
N GLY A 252 3.85 -15.27 16.35
CA GLY A 252 4.54 -14.98 15.09
C GLY A 252 3.64 -14.28 14.07
N LEU A 253 4.24 -13.83 12.96
CA LEU A 253 3.49 -13.23 11.85
C LEU A 253 2.52 -14.26 11.25
N LEU A 254 1.25 -13.84 11.07
CA LEU A 254 0.17 -14.71 10.62
C LEU A 254 0.50 -15.44 9.31
N TRP A 255 1.07 -14.73 8.33
CA TRP A 255 1.31 -15.26 6.99
C TRP A 255 2.70 -15.87 6.79
N ARG A 256 3.48 -16.02 7.87
CA ARG A 256 4.81 -16.62 7.80
C ARG A 256 4.74 -18.11 8.07
N LEU A 257 5.31 -18.92 7.15
CA LEU A 257 5.43 -20.37 7.29
C LEU A 257 6.78 -20.76 7.96
N PRO A 258 6.88 -21.94 8.61
CA PRO A 258 8.06 -22.31 9.40
C PRO A 258 9.38 -22.34 8.63
N TRP A 259 9.34 -22.65 7.34
CA TRP A 259 10.55 -22.71 6.49
C TRP A 259 10.95 -21.36 5.90
N GLU A 260 10.15 -20.31 6.09
CA GLU A 260 10.46 -18.98 5.58
C GLU A 260 11.36 -18.22 6.56
N ARG A 261 12.64 -18.03 6.18
CA ARG A 261 13.64 -17.33 7.01
C ARG A 261 13.65 -15.83 6.84
N THR A 262 13.19 -15.32 5.70
CA THR A 262 13.24 -13.90 5.38
C THR A 262 12.08 -13.13 6.00
N LYS A 263 12.33 -11.86 6.32
CA LYS A 263 11.29 -10.95 6.83
C LYS A 263 10.14 -10.83 5.84
N LEU A 264 8.91 -10.91 6.32
CA LEU A 264 7.74 -10.61 5.52
C LEU A 264 7.62 -9.10 5.34
N THR A 265 7.77 -8.65 4.10
CA THR A 265 7.65 -7.24 3.71
C THR A 265 6.34 -7.00 2.97
N SER A 266 5.92 -5.73 2.85
CA SER A 266 4.77 -5.32 2.04
C SER A 266 4.86 -5.83 0.59
N SER A 267 6.05 -5.78 -0.01
CA SER A 267 6.30 -6.29 -1.37
C SER A 267 6.09 -7.80 -1.47
N ARG A 268 6.62 -8.58 -0.52
CA ARG A 268 6.41 -10.04 -0.49
C ARG A 268 4.95 -10.39 -0.25
N PHE A 269 4.27 -9.67 0.63
CA PHE A 269 2.84 -9.87 0.85
C PHE A 269 2.03 -9.49 -0.40
N GLY A 270 2.44 -8.46 -1.13
CA GLY A 270 1.90 -8.14 -2.45
C GLY A 270 2.06 -9.29 -3.45
N ALA A 271 3.25 -9.94 -3.45
CA ALA A 271 3.51 -11.09 -4.30
C ALA A 271 2.61 -12.31 -3.97
N PHE A 272 2.19 -12.52 -2.72
CA PHE A 272 1.23 -13.60 -2.39
C PHE A 272 -0.08 -13.42 -3.14
N LYS A 273 -0.61 -12.22 -3.18
CA LYS A 273 -1.85 -11.87 -3.87
C LYS A 273 -1.74 -12.08 -5.38
N MET A 274 -0.64 -11.64 -5.96
CA MET A 274 -0.39 -11.83 -7.40
C MET A 274 -0.20 -13.31 -7.74
N ASN A 275 0.48 -14.07 -6.90
CA ASN A 275 0.62 -15.51 -7.07
C ASN A 275 -0.73 -16.24 -7.04
N ALA A 276 -1.66 -15.83 -6.18
CA ALA A 276 -3.00 -16.40 -6.12
C ALA A 276 -3.78 -16.20 -7.45
N LEU A 277 -3.62 -15.06 -8.12
CA LEU A 277 -4.19 -14.82 -9.45
C LEU A 277 -3.49 -15.67 -10.52
N THR A 278 -2.16 -15.64 -10.56
CA THR A 278 -1.36 -16.37 -11.56
C THR A 278 -1.64 -17.87 -11.54
N ARG A 279 -1.71 -18.47 -10.35
CA ARG A 279 -1.99 -19.91 -10.19
C ARG A 279 -3.36 -20.32 -10.75
N ARG A 280 -4.28 -19.39 -10.90
CA ARG A 280 -5.62 -19.63 -11.45
C ARG A 280 -5.82 -19.07 -12.84
N ASN A 281 -4.73 -18.63 -13.47
CA ASN A 281 -4.77 -18.01 -14.79
C ASN A 281 -5.79 -16.85 -14.88
N ILE A 282 -5.87 -16.07 -13.76
CA ILE A 282 -6.75 -14.89 -13.69
C ILE A 282 -5.95 -13.68 -14.17
N HIS A 283 -6.38 -13.08 -15.24
CA HIS A 283 -5.76 -11.93 -15.88
C HIS A 283 -6.72 -10.75 -15.93
N ALA A 284 -6.16 -9.55 -15.97
CA ALA A 284 -6.94 -8.36 -16.26
C ALA A 284 -7.41 -8.37 -17.73
N PRO A 285 -8.52 -7.71 -18.05
CA PRO A 285 -9.01 -7.63 -19.43
C PRO A 285 -8.06 -6.84 -20.35
N GLY A 286 -7.98 -7.26 -21.60
CA GLY A 286 -7.18 -6.57 -22.63
C GLY A 286 -5.67 -6.56 -22.34
N SER A 287 -5.03 -5.41 -22.47
CA SER A 287 -3.60 -5.20 -22.20
C SER A 287 -3.29 -4.78 -20.77
N PHE A 288 -4.28 -4.77 -19.89
CA PHE A 288 -4.13 -4.34 -18.50
C PHE A 288 -3.52 -5.42 -17.60
N GLU A 289 -3.04 -4.99 -16.44
CA GLU A 289 -2.51 -5.88 -15.40
C GLU A 289 -3.16 -5.57 -14.06
N PHE A 290 -3.51 -6.61 -13.30
CA PHE A 290 -3.81 -6.43 -11.89
C PHE A 290 -2.53 -6.11 -11.13
N LEU A 291 -2.58 -5.05 -10.33
CA LEU A 291 -1.47 -4.60 -9.49
C LEU A 291 -1.82 -4.81 -8.01
N PRO A 292 -0.85 -4.73 -7.09
CA PRO A 292 -1.15 -4.79 -5.65
C PRO A 292 -2.21 -3.77 -5.19
N HIS A 293 -2.35 -2.63 -5.88
CA HIS A 293 -3.41 -1.65 -5.63
C HIS A 293 -4.79 -2.08 -6.13
N SER A 294 -4.88 -2.95 -7.14
CA SER A 294 -6.16 -3.50 -7.63
C SER A 294 -6.91 -4.28 -6.54
N TRP A 295 -6.17 -4.87 -5.60
CA TRP A 295 -6.70 -5.56 -4.41
C TRP A 295 -7.29 -4.61 -3.36
N ARG A 296 -7.12 -3.32 -3.53
CA ARG A 296 -7.70 -2.30 -2.65
C ARG A 296 -8.78 -1.48 -3.37
N SER A 297 -8.62 -1.24 -4.66
CA SER A 297 -9.66 -0.61 -5.47
C SER A 297 -10.83 -1.55 -5.74
N GLY A 298 -10.59 -2.85 -5.92
CA GLY A 298 -11.65 -3.85 -6.10
C GLY A 298 -12.68 -3.82 -4.97
N PRO A 299 -12.29 -4.11 -3.72
CA PRO A 299 -13.25 -4.11 -2.62
C PRO A 299 -13.90 -2.76 -2.38
N ALA A 300 -13.20 -1.64 -2.58
CA ALA A 300 -13.78 -0.31 -2.43
C ALA A 300 -14.87 -0.02 -3.49
N SER A 301 -14.62 -0.43 -4.75
CA SER A 301 -15.57 -0.27 -5.85
C SER A 301 -16.80 -1.17 -5.69
N GLU A 302 -16.58 -2.44 -5.38
CA GLU A 302 -17.66 -3.40 -5.14
C GLU A 302 -18.53 -3.00 -3.94
N ALA A 303 -17.92 -2.61 -2.81
CA ALA A 303 -18.67 -2.15 -1.66
C ALA A 303 -19.51 -0.90 -1.99
N HIS A 304 -18.94 0.04 -2.76
CA HIS A 304 -19.66 1.22 -3.24
C HIS A 304 -20.84 0.83 -4.14
N ALA A 305 -20.61 -0.07 -5.12
CA ALA A 305 -21.65 -0.57 -6.02
C ALA A 305 -22.81 -1.23 -5.27
N TYR A 306 -22.53 -1.83 -4.12
CA TYR A 306 -23.56 -2.39 -3.23
C TYR A 306 -24.22 -1.38 -2.30
N GLY A 307 -23.90 -0.11 -2.41
CA GLY A 307 -24.48 0.94 -1.59
C GLY A 307 -24.02 0.92 -0.13
N VAL A 308 -22.83 0.36 0.14
CA VAL A 308 -22.20 0.48 1.46
C VAL A 308 -21.91 1.97 1.72
N PRO A 309 -22.29 2.52 2.89
CA PRO A 309 -22.05 3.90 3.21
C PRO A 309 -20.57 4.28 3.05
N TYR A 310 -20.32 5.45 2.47
CA TYR A 310 -18.95 5.89 2.16
C TYR A 310 -18.05 5.93 3.40
N ASP A 311 -18.58 6.38 4.54
CA ASP A 311 -17.83 6.41 5.81
C ASP A 311 -17.50 5.00 6.31
N THR A 312 -18.35 4.01 6.04
CA THR A 312 -18.08 2.60 6.33
C THR A 312 -16.93 2.08 5.45
N ILE A 313 -16.91 2.44 4.16
CA ILE A 313 -15.81 2.12 3.24
C ILE A 313 -14.51 2.79 3.73
N CYS A 314 -14.56 4.07 4.09
CA CYS A 314 -13.41 4.79 4.65
C CYS A 314 -12.89 4.11 5.92
N TYR A 315 -13.79 3.77 6.83
CA TYR A 315 -13.45 3.11 8.08
C TYR A 315 -12.81 1.74 7.84
N SER A 316 -13.47 0.86 7.07
CA SER A 316 -12.99 -0.48 6.75
C SER A 316 -11.63 -0.45 6.03
N GLY A 317 -11.44 0.45 5.09
CA GLY A 317 -10.17 0.60 4.39
C GLY A 317 -9.08 1.34 5.19
N GLY A 318 -9.35 1.75 6.44
CA GLY A 318 -8.38 2.50 7.25
C GLY A 318 -8.04 3.87 6.67
N TRP A 319 -8.96 4.49 5.91
CA TRP A 319 -8.92 5.90 5.58
C TRP A 319 -9.56 6.72 6.70
N GLY A 320 -9.26 8.01 6.77
CA GLY A 320 -9.98 8.90 7.69
C GLY A 320 -11.45 9.06 7.26
N ILE A 321 -12.37 9.14 8.21
CA ILE A 321 -13.77 9.50 7.92
C ILE A 321 -13.78 10.85 7.18
N GLY A 322 -14.56 10.94 6.11
CA GLY A 322 -14.60 12.13 5.24
C GLY A 322 -13.39 12.29 4.31
N SER A 323 -12.42 11.34 4.29
CA SER A 323 -11.29 11.38 3.36
C SER A 323 -11.76 11.30 1.91
N SER A 324 -11.27 12.20 1.05
CA SER A 324 -11.54 12.13 -0.40
C SER A 324 -10.77 11.00 -1.11
N THR A 325 -9.72 10.46 -0.47
CA THR A 325 -8.82 9.47 -1.08
C THR A 325 -9.52 8.25 -1.68
N PRO A 326 -10.51 7.59 -1.03
CA PRO A 326 -11.20 6.48 -1.67
C PRO A 326 -11.88 6.88 -2.97
N ARG A 327 -12.59 8.00 -3.00
CA ARG A 327 -13.31 8.50 -4.19
C ARG A 327 -12.37 8.83 -5.35
N THR A 328 -11.25 9.46 -5.05
CA THR A 328 -10.33 9.96 -6.09
C THR A 328 -9.31 8.94 -6.57
N THR A 329 -9.12 7.85 -5.80
CA THR A 329 -7.99 6.94 -6.05
C THR A 329 -8.40 5.48 -6.17
N TYR A 330 -9.43 5.04 -5.46
CA TYR A 330 -9.72 3.62 -5.31
C TYR A 330 -11.08 3.19 -5.86
N ILE A 331 -12.12 4.02 -5.74
CA ILE A 331 -13.46 3.65 -6.18
C ILE A 331 -13.60 3.89 -7.68
N ASP A 332 -13.93 2.83 -8.41
CA ASP A 332 -14.45 2.90 -9.76
C ASP A 332 -15.98 3.00 -9.68
N PHE A 333 -16.51 4.15 -10.03
CA PHE A 333 -17.95 4.42 -9.97
C PHE A 333 -18.74 3.73 -11.09
N SER A 334 -18.05 3.16 -12.10
CA SER A 334 -18.68 2.37 -13.15
C SER A 334 -18.82 0.89 -12.78
N CYS A 335 -18.23 0.47 -11.64
CA CYS A 335 -18.32 -0.90 -11.14
C CYS A 335 -19.79 -1.30 -10.92
N PRO A 336 -20.30 -2.31 -11.62
CA PRO A 336 -21.66 -2.79 -11.39
C PRO A 336 -21.72 -3.66 -10.13
N PRO A 337 -22.84 -3.70 -9.41
CA PRO A 337 -23.02 -4.64 -8.32
C PRO A 337 -23.00 -6.09 -8.85
N SER A 338 -22.23 -6.96 -8.18
CA SER A 338 -22.09 -8.37 -8.58
C SER A 338 -22.52 -9.32 -7.44
N PRO A 339 -23.07 -10.51 -7.69
CA PRO A 339 -23.37 -11.49 -6.64
C PRO A 339 -22.15 -11.82 -5.78
N ALA A 340 -20.96 -11.85 -6.40
CA ALA A 340 -19.72 -12.07 -5.69
C ALA A 340 -19.36 -10.91 -4.75
N GLY A 341 -19.59 -9.64 -5.15
CA GLY A 341 -19.43 -8.48 -4.28
C GLY A 341 -20.38 -8.53 -3.08
N PHE A 342 -21.61 -8.97 -3.26
CA PHE A 342 -22.53 -9.18 -2.14
C PHE A 342 -21.98 -10.19 -1.12
N ARG A 343 -21.33 -11.26 -1.58
CA ARG A 343 -20.71 -12.28 -0.73
C ARG A 343 -19.68 -11.67 0.25
N PHE A 344 -18.95 -10.64 -0.18
CA PHE A 344 -17.95 -9.97 0.65
C PHE A 344 -18.49 -8.78 1.45
N PHE A 345 -19.41 -8.00 0.89
CA PHE A 345 -19.77 -6.68 1.40
C PHE A 345 -21.24 -6.48 1.73
N GLY A 346 -22.09 -7.44 1.42
CA GLY A 346 -23.55 -7.34 1.66
C GLY A 346 -23.91 -7.06 3.12
N HIS A 347 -23.11 -7.56 4.07
CA HIS A 347 -23.29 -7.34 5.51
C HIS A 347 -22.96 -5.92 5.99
N LEU A 348 -22.20 -5.14 5.19
CA LEU A 348 -21.87 -3.75 5.48
C LEU A 348 -22.99 -2.77 5.05
N ARG A 349 -24.00 -3.28 4.37
CA ARG A 349 -25.14 -2.49 3.91
C ARG A 349 -26.05 -2.16 5.10
N PRO A 350 -26.54 -0.94 5.24
CA PRO A 350 -27.56 -0.66 6.24
C PRO A 350 -28.80 -1.53 6.00
N PRO A 351 -29.48 -1.96 7.04
CA PRO A 351 -30.75 -2.67 6.87
C PRO A 351 -31.68 -1.81 6.02
N THR A 352 -32.28 -2.42 4.99
CA THR A 352 -33.32 -1.75 4.22
C THR A 352 -34.44 -1.37 5.18
N PRO A 353 -34.91 -0.11 5.19
CA PRO A 353 -36.08 0.25 5.98
C PRO A 353 -37.21 -0.75 5.63
N SER A 354 -37.74 -1.43 6.64
CA SER A 354 -38.93 -2.26 6.44
C SER A 354 -40.04 -1.39 5.87
N SER A 355 -40.42 -1.65 4.63
CA SER A 355 -41.55 -1.03 3.95
C SER A 355 -42.85 -1.34 4.67
#